data_5e37128f904f76746c82a92d2cdd9a6f
#
_entry.id   5e37128f904f76746c82a92d2cdd9a6f
#
_cell.length_a   1.000
_cell.length_b   1.000
_cell.length_c   1.000
_cell.angle_alpha   90.00
_cell.angle_beta   90.00
_cell.angle_gamma   90.00
#
_symmetry.space_group_name_H-M   'P 1'
#
loop_
_entity.id
_entity.type
_entity.pdbx_description
1 polymer ?
#
loop_
_entity_poly.entity_id
_entity_poly.type
_entity_poly.pdbx_seq_one_letter_code
_entity_poly.pdbx_strand_id
1 'polypeptide(L)'
;MAASTERGDREFHRLIAQAARNGLLQSTLAGIWVEMSAPLWQALQTHIRNPLLRLRWIEDHEKIYAALAARDRRRARSAMKAHVEEVRHTLEKARFL
;
A
#
# COMPACT_ATOMS: atom_id res chain seq x y z
N MET A 1 -11.36 10.65 5.62
CA MET A 1 -11.04 10.30 6.99
C MET A 1 -9.86 9.35 7.06
N ALA A 2 -8.91 9.68 7.93
CA ALA A 2 -7.64 8.96 8.00
C ALA A 2 -7.81 7.47 8.29
N ALA A 3 -8.58 7.12 9.31
CA ALA A 3 -8.76 5.73 9.74
C ALA A 3 -9.40 4.86 8.66
N SER A 4 -10.42 5.36 7.98
CA SER A 4 -11.08 4.59 6.93
C SER A 4 -10.18 4.43 5.71
N THR A 5 -9.33 5.42 5.40
CA THR A 5 -8.37 5.35 4.31
C THR A 5 -7.29 4.29 4.60
N GLU A 6 -6.79 4.28 5.84
CA GLU A 6 -5.79 3.29 6.25
C GLU A 6 -6.38 1.88 6.23
N ARG A 7 -7.62 1.71 6.68
CA ARG A 7 -8.31 0.43 6.64
C ARG A 7 -8.52 -0.03 5.20
N GLY A 8 -8.90 0.88 4.32
CA GLY A 8 -9.08 0.57 2.90
C GLY A 8 -7.79 0.13 2.23
N ASP A 9 -6.70 0.80 2.53
CA ASP A 9 -5.37 0.46 2.03
C ASP A 9 -4.97 -0.95 2.48
N ARG A 10 -5.11 -1.22 3.77
CA ARG A 10 -4.79 -2.52 4.34
C ARG A 10 -5.61 -3.63 3.69
N GLU A 11 -6.91 -3.41 3.56
CA GLU A 11 -7.84 -4.39 3.00
C GLU A 11 -7.55 -4.64 1.52
N PHE A 12 -7.22 -3.59 0.78
CA PHE A 12 -6.85 -3.70 -0.64
C PHE A 12 -5.68 -4.66 -0.84
N HIS A 13 -4.60 -4.42 -0.09
CA HIS A 13 -3.40 -5.26 -0.22
C HIS A 13 -3.63 -6.68 0.30
N ARG A 14 -4.41 -6.81 1.37
CA ARG A 14 -4.78 -8.12 1.91
C ARG A 14 -5.52 -8.97 0.87
N LEU A 15 -6.48 -8.37 0.19
CA LEU A 15 -7.27 -9.06 -0.83
C LEU A 15 -6.43 -9.46 -2.04
N ILE A 16 -5.49 -8.62 -2.44
CA ILE A 16 -4.57 -8.98 -3.52
C ILE A 16 -3.72 -10.18 -3.13
N ALA A 17 -3.18 -10.19 -1.92
CA ALA A 17 -2.37 -11.30 -1.43
C ALA A 17 -3.19 -12.58 -1.35
N GLN A 18 -4.43 -12.50 -0.90
CA GLN A 18 -5.33 -13.64 -0.85
C GLN A 18 -5.63 -14.18 -2.25
N ALA A 19 -5.89 -13.30 -3.19
CA ALA A 19 -6.17 -13.69 -4.58
C ALA A 19 -4.96 -14.36 -5.24
N ALA A 20 -3.77 -13.99 -4.84
CA ALA A 20 -2.53 -14.60 -5.34
C ALA A 20 -2.32 -16.03 -4.83
N ARG A 21 -3.11 -16.46 -3.84
CA ARG A 21 -3.03 -17.81 -3.24
C ARG A 21 -1.64 -18.15 -2.73
N ASN A 22 -0.98 -17.17 -2.14
CA ASN A 22 0.38 -17.33 -1.63
C ASN A 22 0.37 -17.13 -0.11
N GLY A 23 0.41 -18.25 0.63
CA GLY A 23 0.34 -18.22 2.08
C GLY A 23 1.51 -17.50 2.73
N LEU A 24 2.71 -17.62 2.15
CA LEU A 24 3.88 -16.91 2.65
C LEU A 24 3.72 -15.39 2.48
N LEU A 25 3.23 -14.96 1.34
CA LEU A 25 2.96 -13.54 1.10
C LEU A 25 1.92 -13.01 2.08
N GLN A 26 0.84 -13.77 2.28
CA GLN A 26 -0.22 -13.39 3.23
C GLN A 26 0.33 -13.24 4.64
N SER A 27 1.12 -14.21 5.10
CA SER A 27 1.72 -14.18 6.44
C SER A 27 2.69 -13.02 6.61
N THR A 28 3.52 -12.79 5.60
CA THR A 28 4.49 -11.70 5.61
C THR A 28 3.77 -10.35 5.68
N LEU A 29 2.74 -10.17 4.87
CA LEU A 29 1.96 -8.94 4.85
C LEU A 29 1.26 -8.71 6.19
N ALA A 30 0.68 -9.76 6.77
CA ALA A 30 0.04 -9.67 8.08
C ALA A 30 1.03 -9.23 9.16
N GLY A 31 2.26 -9.76 9.12
CA GLY A 31 3.33 -9.38 10.03
C GLY A 31 3.72 -7.91 9.88
N ILE A 32 3.81 -7.43 8.64
CA ILE A 32 4.10 -6.03 8.36
C ILE A 32 3.01 -5.12 8.95
N TRP A 33 1.74 -5.46 8.77
CA TRP A 33 0.65 -4.66 9.30
C TRP A 33 0.64 -4.63 10.83
N VAL A 34 1.04 -5.72 11.48
CA VAL A 34 1.20 -5.74 12.95
C VAL A 34 2.27 -4.74 13.37
N GLU A 35 3.41 -4.73 12.69
CA GLU A 35 4.48 -3.77 12.96
C GLU A 35 4.04 -2.33 12.71
N MET A 36 3.23 -2.10 11.70
CA MET A 36 2.72 -0.78 11.36
C MET A 36 1.72 -0.24 12.39
N SER A 37 1.21 -1.08 13.29
CA SER A 37 0.38 -0.63 14.39
C SER A 37 1.18 -0.25 15.62
N ALA A 38 2.51 -0.43 15.62
CA ALA A 38 3.39 -0.05 16.71
C ALA A 38 3.49 1.49 16.82
N PRO A 39 3.79 2.00 18.03
CA PRO A 39 3.86 3.46 18.25
C PRO A 39 4.81 4.19 17.32
N LEU A 40 5.94 3.58 16.96
CA LEU A 40 6.89 4.19 16.04
C LEU A 40 6.26 4.43 14.66
N TRP A 41 5.52 3.45 14.17
CA TRP A 41 4.84 3.58 12.88
C TRP A 41 3.71 4.61 12.93
N GLN A 42 3.02 4.71 14.07
CA GLN A 42 1.99 5.73 14.24
C GLN A 42 2.60 7.13 14.17
N ALA A 43 3.76 7.33 14.80
CA ALA A 43 4.50 8.58 14.72
C ALA A 43 4.94 8.89 13.29
N LEU A 44 5.46 7.90 12.58
CA LEU A 44 5.86 8.04 11.18
C LEU A 44 4.68 8.44 10.31
N GLN A 45 3.54 7.80 10.47
CA GLN A 45 2.34 8.11 9.70
C GLN A 45 1.87 9.54 9.90
N THR A 46 2.08 10.10 11.07
CA THR A 46 1.76 11.50 11.34
C THR A 46 2.53 12.43 10.39
N HIS A 47 3.79 12.12 10.13
CA HIS A 47 4.64 12.92 9.23
C HIS A 47 4.27 12.78 7.76
N ILE A 48 3.75 11.63 7.36
CA ILE A 48 3.38 11.38 5.96
C ILE A 48 1.90 11.55 5.69
N ARG A 49 1.13 12.02 6.67
CA ARG A 49 -0.29 12.32 6.51
C ARG A 49 -0.48 13.61 5.72
N ASN A 50 -0.48 13.45 4.42
CA ASN A 50 -0.68 14.55 3.49
C ASN A 50 -1.88 14.21 2.61
N PRO A 51 -2.93 15.05 2.57
CA PRO A 51 -4.11 14.76 1.74
C PRO A 51 -3.79 14.55 0.27
N LEU A 52 -2.85 15.31 -0.28
CA LEU A 52 -2.45 15.16 -1.69
C LEU A 52 -1.76 13.81 -1.91
N LEU A 53 -0.92 13.40 -0.99
CA LEU A 53 -0.23 12.12 -1.06
C LEU A 53 -1.22 10.96 -1.00
N ARG A 54 -2.23 11.06 -0.13
CA ARG A 54 -3.27 10.04 -0.03
C ARG A 54 -4.09 9.92 -1.29
N LEU A 55 -4.46 11.03 -1.90
CA LEU A 55 -5.17 11.02 -3.18
C LEU A 55 -4.33 10.33 -4.25
N ARG A 56 -3.04 10.60 -4.27
CA ARG A 56 -2.10 9.99 -5.21
C ARG A 56 -2.05 8.47 -5.02
N TRP A 57 -1.99 8.00 -3.77
CA TRP A 57 -1.96 6.57 -3.49
C TRP A 57 -3.29 5.90 -3.84
N ILE A 58 -4.41 6.59 -3.64
CA ILE A 58 -5.72 6.09 -4.07
C ILE A 58 -5.75 5.95 -5.59
N GLU A 59 -5.23 6.94 -6.32
CA GLU A 59 -5.14 6.87 -7.77
C GLU A 59 -4.27 5.70 -8.22
N ASP A 60 -3.16 5.45 -7.53
CA ASP A 60 -2.31 4.29 -7.79
C ASP A 60 -3.08 2.99 -7.61
N HIS A 61 -3.85 2.87 -6.53
CA HIS A 61 -4.67 1.69 -6.27
C HIS A 61 -5.73 1.50 -7.35
N GLU A 62 -6.32 2.57 -7.83
CA GLU A 62 -7.31 2.51 -8.93
C GLU A 62 -6.68 1.99 -10.21
N LYS A 63 -5.45 2.39 -10.51
CA LYS A 63 -4.70 1.89 -11.67
C LYS A 63 -4.40 0.40 -11.55
N ILE A 64 -4.00 -0.03 -10.36
CA ILE A 64 -3.75 -1.45 -10.09
C ILE A 64 -5.05 -2.24 -10.27
N TYR A 65 -6.14 -1.74 -9.69
CA TYR A 65 -7.45 -2.38 -9.80
C TYR A 65 -7.88 -2.50 -11.27
N ALA A 66 -7.76 -1.42 -12.03
CA ALA A 66 -8.16 -1.42 -13.44
C ALA A 66 -7.39 -2.47 -14.25
N ALA A 67 -6.10 -2.60 -13.98
CA ALA A 67 -5.26 -3.60 -14.66
C ALA A 67 -5.67 -5.02 -14.27
N LEU A 68 -5.99 -5.26 -12.99
CA LEU A 68 -6.46 -6.56 -12.51
C LEU A 68 -7.82 -6.90 -13.10
N ALA A 69 -8.74 -5.94 -13.15
CA ALA A 69 -10.07 -6.13 -13.73
C ALA A 69 -9.98 -6.45 -15.22
N ALA A 70 -9.01 -5.87 -15.92
CA ALA A 70 -8.74 -6.14 -17.33
C ALA A 70 -7.95 -7.43 -17.54
N ARG A 71 -7.53 -8.09 -16.46
CA ARG A 71 -6.69 -9.30 -16.50
C ARG A 71 -5.38 -9.08 -17.25
N ASP A 72 -4.85 -7.86 -17.15
CA ASP A 72 -3.60 -7.47 -17.80
C ASP A 72 -2.47 -7.61 -16.77
N ARG A 73 -1.78 -8.75 -16.81
CA ARG A 73 -0.72 -9.08 -15.86
C ARG A 73 0.44 -8.09 -15.90
N ARG A 74 0.85 -7.73 -17.09
CA ARG A 74 1.99 -6.81 -17.28
C ARG A 74 1.68 -5.46 -16.70
N ARG A 75 0.50 -4.95 -16.98
CA ARG A 75 0.05 -3.65 -16.51
C ARG A 75 -0.14 -3.63 -14.99
N ALA A 76 -0.73 -4.71 -14.45
CA ALA A 76 -0.90 -4.85 -12.99
C ALA A 76 0.46 -4.84 -12.28
N ARG A 77 1.42 -5.59 -12.81
CA ARG A 77 2.77 -5.65 -12.27
C ARG A 77 3.45 -4.29 -12.31
N SER A 78 3.38 -3.61 -13.44
CA SER A 78 3.98 -2.28 -13.60
C SER A 78 3.34 -1.25 -12.67
N ALA A 79 2.02 -1.28 -12.53
CA ALA A 79 1.30 -0.37 -11.68
C ALA A 79 1.66 -0.58 -10.20
N MET A 80 1.73 -1.85 -9.77
CA MET A 80 2.12 -2.17 -8.39
C MET A 80 3.56 -1.76 -8.12
N LYS A 81 4.46 -2.05 -9.04
CA LYS A 81 5.87 -1.67 -8.90
C LYS A 81 6.03 -0.16 -8.77
N ALA A 82 5.35 0.59 -9.62
CA ALA A 82 5.40 2.05 -9.57
C ALA A 82 4.86 2.58 -8.24
N HIS A 83 3.78 2.00 -7.74
CA HIS A 83 3.19 2.38 -6.47
C HIS A 83 4.16 2.13 -5.30
N VAL A 84 4.75 0.96 -5.24
CA VAL A 84 5.69 0.59 -4.18
C VAL A 84 6.92 1.50 -4.20
N GLU A 85 7.44 1.80 -5.40
CA GLU A 85 8.58 2.71 -5.54
C GLU A 85 8.24 4.13 -5.08
N GLU A 86 7.04 4.60 -5.35
CA GLU A 86 6.60 5.91 -4.91
C GLU A 86 6.48 5.97 -3.39
N VAL A 87 5.94 4.93 -2.76
CA VAL A 87 5.85 4.83 -1.31
C VAL A 87 7.25 4.84 -0.69
N ARG A 88 8.16 4.04 -1.25
CA ARG A 88 9.54 3.98 -0.78
C ARG A 88 10.21 5.35 -0.86
N HIS A 89 10.06 6.02 -1.99
CA HIS A 89 10.63 7.35 -2.20
C HIS A 89 10.10 8.36 -1.20
N THR A 90 8.80 8.32 -0.91
CA THR A 90 8.18 9.19 0.08
C THR A 90 8.78 8.98 1.46
N LEU A 91 8.97 7.72 1.86
CA LEU A 91 9.58 7.39 3.16
C LEU A 91 11.03 7.85 3.24
N GLU A 92 11.79 7.70 2.16
CA GLU A 92 13.17 8.16 2.10
C GLU A 92 13.27 9.68 2.24
N LYS A 93 12.38 10.41 1.59
CA LYS A 93 12.32 11.87 1.70
C LYS A 93 11.99 12.33 3.10
N ALA A 94 11.21 11.54 3.83
CA ALA A 94 10.88 11.84 5.22
C ALA A 94 12.04 11.57 6.17
N ARG A 95 13.14 11.02 5.67
CA ARG A 95 14.38 10.74 6.41
C ARG A 95 14.19 9.75 7.55
N PHE A 96 13.34 8.76 7.34
CA PHE A 96 13.13 7.69 8.31
C PHE A 96 13.86 6.40 7.93
N LEU A 97 14.48 6.38 6.76
CA LEU A 97 15.23 5.23 6.29
C LEU A 97 16.71 5.59 6.07
#